data_3b266fa8848667e28de003b76989c9dc
#
_entry.id   3b266fa8848667e28de003b76989c9dc
#
_cell.length_a   1.000
_cell.length_b   1.000
_cell.length_c   1.000
_cell.angle_alpha   90.00
_cell.angle_beta   90.00
_cell.angle_gamma   90.00
#
_symmetry.space_group_name_H-M   'P 1'
#
loop_
_entity.id
_entity.type
_entity.pdbx_description
1 polymer ?
#
loop_
_entity_poly.entity_id
_entity_poly.type
_entity_poly.pdbx_seq_one_letter_code
_entity_poly.pdbx_strand_id
1 'polypeptide(L)'
;MRFASAFLSSAAFAALAVTVAAGAFTGLDQWAVNHLMPGGHFTGGEPSLVDALVPLAGTHWESAWSVAAAVVAAPASFLVALALTAWRSRPLALAVVAGTAVETLCKHVLTRPELHHGATHVIPFDDSFPSGHALRIVIVAAAFASRAAAVWAVAALVLIELAGWHVPTDLAGGVLLGLLALACARALGRRRLARSRAR
;
A
#
# COMPACT_ATOMS: atom_id res chain seq x y z
N MET A 1 -25.25 9.41 0.22
CA MET A 1 -24.32 8.67 -0.64
C MET A 1 -22.88 8.51 -0.10
N ARG A 2 -22.39 9.26 0.89
CA ARG A 2 -20.94 9.37 1.22
C ARG A 2 -20.49 8.54 2.45
N PHE A 3 -21.38 8.20 3.37
CA PHE A 3 -21.13 7.18 4.39
C PHE A 3 -21.10 5.78 3.76
N ALA A 4 -21.85 5.59 2.67
CA ALA A 4 -21.85 4.35 1.91
C ALA A 4 -20.45 4.01 1.33
N SER A 5 -19.69 5.01 0.83
CA SER A 5 -18.34 4.73 0.28
C SER A 5 -17.33 4.30 1.34
N ALA A 6 -17.33 4.95 2.52
CA ALA A 6 -16.45 4.53 3.61
C ALA A 6 -16.83 3.15 4.13
N PHE A 7 -18.13 2.89 4.30
CA PHE A 7 -18.63 1.58 4.70
C PHE A 7 -18.29 0.49 3.69
N LEU A 8 -18.50 0.75 2.39
CA LEU A 8 -18.15 -0.20 1.33
C LEU A 8 -16.65 -0.49 1.29
N SER A 9 -15.79 0.53 1.40
CA SER A 9 -14.34 0.33 1.42
C SER A 9 -13.89 -0.44 2.67
N SER A 10 -14.50 -0.19 3.83
CA SER A 10 -14.24 -0.96 5.07
C SER A 10 -14.65 -2.41 4.92
N ALA A 11 -15.87 -2.65 4.43
CA ALA A 11 -16.39 -4.01 4.24
C ALA A 11 -15.56 -4.79 3.22
N ALA A 12 -15.20 -4.16 2.10
CA ALA A 12 -14.36 -4.77 1.06
C ALA A 12 -12.95 -5.07 1.59
N PHE A 13 -12.34 -4.16 2.34
CA PHE A 13 -11.03 -4.38 2.95
C PHE A 13 -11.08 -5.53 3.97
N ALA A 14 -12.07 -5.54 4.87
CA ALA A 14 -12.21 -6.60 5.86
C ALA A 14 -12.47 -7.97 5.20
N ALA A 15 -13.34 -8.03 4.18
CA ALA A 15 -13.59 -9.24 3.43
C ALA A 15 -12.32 -9.76 2.74
N LEU A 16 -11.55 -8.87 2.09
CA LEU A 16 -10.29 -9.23 1.47
C LEU A 16 -9.28 -9.75 2.50
N ALA A 17 -9.14 -9.06 3.64
CA ALA A 17 -8.22 -9.46 4.71
C ALA A 17 -8.54 -10.88 5.23
N VAL A 18 -9.82 -11.16 5.50
CA VAL A 18 -10.27 -12.48 5.94
C VAL A 18 -10.01 -13.55 4.87
N THR A 19 -10.30 -13.26 3.60
CA THR A 19 -10.11 -14.22 2.51
C THR A 19 -8.64 -14.48 2.19
N VAL A 20 -7.77 -13.47 2.34
CA VAL A 20 -6.31 -13.64 2.22
C VAL A 20 -5.79 -14.51 3.35
N ALA A 21 -6.15 -14.22 4.60
CA ALA A 21 -5.76 -15.05 5.76
C ALA A 21 -6.28 -16.49 5.65
N ALA A 22 -7.47 -16.69 5.07
CA ALA A 22 -8.04 -18.02 4.80
C ALA A 22 -7.40 -18.73 3.59
N GLY A 23 -6.46 -18.10 2.88
CA GLY A 23 -5.78 -18.68 1.72
C GLY A 23 -6.61 -18.72 0.42
N ALA A 24 -7.75 -18.04 0.34
CA ALA A 24 -8.63 -18.09 -0.82
C ALA A 24 -7.97 -17.59 -2.12
N PHE A 25 -6.97 -16.68 -2.00
CA PHE A 25 -6.25 -16.10 -3.13
C PHE A 25 -4.81 -16.61 -3.28
N THR A 26 -4.39 -17.62 -2.51
CA THR A 26 -3.03 -18.16 -2.58
C THR A 26 -2.65 -18.60 -4.00
N GLY A 27 -3.57 -19.19 -4.76
CA GLY A 27 -3.32 -19.60 -6.15
C GLY A 27 -3.06 -18.40 -7.08
N LEU A 28 -3.75 -17.28 -6.90
CA LEU A 28 -3.53 -16.04 -7.66
C LEU A 28 -2.17 -15.43 -7.34
N ASP A 29 -1.87 -15.28 -6.05
CA ASP A 29 -0.61 -14.69 -5.60
C ASP A 29 0.58 -15.57 -5.98
N GLN A 30 0.43 -16.90 -5.86
CA GLN A 30 1.44 -17.86 -6.30
C GLN A 30 1.68 -17.80 -7.81
N TRP A 31 0.61 -17.64 -8.59
CA TRP A 31 0.73 -17.44 -10.03
C TRP A 31 1.51 -16.17 -10.37
N ALA A 32 1.22 -15.07 -9.67
CA ALA A 32 1.92 -13.79 -9.85
C ALA A 32 3.41 -13.91 -9.50
N VAL A 33 3.75 -14.57 -8.37
CA VAL A 33 5.15 -14.84 -7.99
C VAL A 33 5.89 -15.59 -9.09
N ASN A 34 5.24 -16.57 -9.71
CA ASN A 34 5.88 -17.41 -10.73
C ASN A 34 5.99 -16.75 -12.12
N HIS A 35 5.11 -15.80 -12.46
CA HIS A 35 4.97 -15.31 -13.83
C HIS A 35 5.13 -13.81 -14.02
N LEU A 36 4.85 -13.00 -12.97
CA LEU A 36 4.85 -11.53 -13.06
C LEU A 36 6.06 -10.86 -12.39
N MET A 37 6.89 -11.62 -11.69
CA MET A 37 8.01 -11.07 -10.92
C MET A 37 9.38 -11.45 -11.49
N PRO A 38 9.73 -10.99 -12.70
CA PRO A 38 10.98 -11.40 -13.38
C PRO A 38 12.24 -10.86 -12.68
N GLY A 39 12.09 -9.84 -11.85
CA GLY A 39 13.17 -9.20 -11.11
C GLY A 39 13.17 -9.47 -9.62
N GLY A 40 12.30 -10.36 -9.14
CA GLY A 40 12.20 -10.69 -7.73
C GLY A 40 13.39 -11.53 -7.28
N HIS A 41 14.36 -10.90 -6.60
CA HIS A 41 15.34 -11.64 -5.82
C HIS A 41 14.71 -11.92 -4.44
N PHE A 42 14.13 -13.10 -4.31
CA PHE A 42 13.46 -13.56 -3.09
C PHE A 42 14.47 -14.02 -2.04
N THR A 43 15.49 -13.23 -1.76
CA THR A 43 16.42 -13.49 -0.66
C THR A 43 15.77 -13.03 0.63
N GLY A 44 15.43 -14.00 1.49
CA GLY A 44 14.77 -13.75 2.75
C GLY A 44 15.59 -12.84 3.67
N GLY A 45 15.05 -11.66 3.91
CA GLY A 45 15.47 -10.74 4.96
C GLY A 45 14.23 -10.01 5.44
N GLU A 46 14.01 -9.96 6.75
CA GLU A 46 12.95 -9.11 7.29
C GLU A 46 13.23 -7.65 6.91
N PRO A 47 12.23 -6.92 6.37
CA PRO A 47 12.39 -5.50 6.07
C PRO A 47 12.71 -4.77 7.38
N SER A 48 13.85 -4.09 7.41
CA SER A 48 14.22 -3.30 8.57
C SER A 48 13.31 -2.06 8.70
N LEU A 49 13.20 -1.50 9.91
CA LEU A 49 12.49 -0.23 10.11
C LEU A 49 13.06 0.88 9.21
N VAL A 50 14.35 0.81 8.90
CA VAL A 50 15.04 1.75 7.99
C VAL A 50 14.48 1.62 6.58
N ASP A 51 14.21 0.41 6.09
CA ASP A 51 13.63 0.16 4.76
C ASP A 51 12.23 0.77 4.61
N ALA A 52 11.46 0.78 5.70
CA ALA A 52 10.12 1.39 5.71
C ALA A 52 10.16 2.93 5.74
N LEU A 53 11.18 3.54 6.32
CA LEU A 53 11.26 4.98 6.58
C LEU A 53 12.06 5.73 5.52
N VAL A 54 13.11 5.14 4.98
CA VAL A 54 14.04 5.81 4.06
C VAL A 54 13.81 5.32 2.63
N PRO A 55 13.49 6.20 1.68
CA PRO A 55 13.43 5.82 0.27
C PRO A 55 14.77 5.22 -0.14
N LEU A 56 14.72 4.10 -0.83
CA LEU A 56 15.90 3.41 -1.37
C LEU A 56 16.75 2.63 -0.35
N ALA A 57 16.51 2.74 0.97
CA ALA A 57 17.11 1.83 1.93
C ALA A 57 16.46 0.44 1.77
N GLY A 58 17.24 -0.62 1.83
CA GLY A 58 16.76 -2.00 1.70
C GLY A 58 16.33 -2.43 0.30
N THR A 59 16.43 -1.56 -0.71
CA THR A 59 16.22 -1.98 -2.09
C THR A 59 17.37 -2.86 -2.56
N HIS A 60 17.05 -4.10 -2.89
CA HIS A 60 17.97 -4.96 -3.61
C HIS A 60 18.14 -4.41 -5.03
N TRP A 61 19.22 -3.67 -5.25
CA TRP A 61 19.59 -3.06 -6.54
C TRP A 61 19.95 -4.08 -7.63
N GLU A 62 19.66 -5.35 -7.37
CA GLU A 62 20.06 -6.47 -8.18
C GLU A 62 19.28 -6.56 -9.51
N SER A 63 18.15 -5.85 -9.62
CA SER A 63 17.40 -5.82 -10.87
C SER A 63 17.02 -4.39 -11.30
N ALA A 64 16.91 -4.18 -12.61
CA ALA A 64 16.44 -2.91 -13.17
C ALA A 64 14.99 -2.58 -12.72
N TRP A 65 14.18 -3.60 -12.45
CA TRP A 65 12.82 -3.45 -11.94
C TRP A 65 12.78 -2.91 -10.52
N SER A 66 13.67 -3.41 -9.65
CA SER A 66 13.78 -2.90 -8.27
C SER A 66 14.22 -1.45 -8.25
N VAL A 67 15.19 -1.07 -9.09
CA VAL A 67 15.61 0.33 -9.24
C VAL A 67 14.46 1.21 -9.75
N ALA A 68 13.76 0.78 -10.79
CA ALA A 68 12.63 1.52 -11.35
C ALA A 68 11.50 1.67 -10.32
N ALA A 69 11.16 0.61 -9.59
CA ALA A 69 10.18 0.63 -8.53
C ALA A 69 10.58 1.60 -7.41
N ALA A 70 11.84 1.55 -6.95
CA ALA A 70 12.35 2.43 -5.90
C ALA A 70 12.25 3.90 -6.29
N VAL A 71 12.65 4.27 -7.51
CA VAL A 71 12.58 5.65 -8.00
C VAL A 71 11.12 6.10 -8.17
N VAL A 72 10.30 5.30 -8.84
CA VAL A 72 8.91 5.68 -9.16
C VAL A 72 8.02 5.65 -7.92
N ALA A 73 8.22 4.71 -7.00
CA ALA A 73 7.45 4.62 -5.76
C ALA A 73 8.02 5.50 -4.63
N ALA A 74 9.17 6.16 -4.79
CA ALA A 74 9.75 7.05 -3.77
C ALA A 74 8.75 8.06 -3.17
N PRO A 75 7.83 8.70 -3.93
CA PRO A 75 6.81 9.58 -3.36
C PRO A 75 5.84 8.86 -2.40
N ALA A 76 5.75 7.54 -2.44
CA ALA A 76 4.93 6.73 -1.55
C ALA A 76 5.70 6.17 -0.34
N SER A 77 6.98 6.45 -0.18
CA SER A 77 7.68 6.20 1.08
C SER A 77 7.05 7.03 2.21
N PHE A 78 7.07 6.53 3.44
CA PHE A 78 6.28 7.12 4.53
C PHE A 78 6.58 8.61 4.74
N LEU A 79 7.85 8.98 4.86
CA LEU A 79 8.22 10.37 5.15
C LEU A 79 7.92 11.32 3.99
N VAL A 80 8.15 10.88 2.75
CA VAL A 80 7.86 11.69 1.56
C VAL A 80 6.35 11.84 1.36
N ALA A 81 5.58 10.75 1.48
CA ALA A 81 4.14 10.79 1.40
C ALA A 81 3.53 11.68 2.49
N LEU A 82 4.06 11.60 3.72
CA LEU A 82 3.63 12.46 4.83
C LEU A 82 3.90 13.93 4.53
N ALA A 83 5.11 14.27 4.05
CA ALA A 83 5.48 15.65 3.70
C ALA A 83 4.61 16.20 2.56
N LEU A 84 4.45 15.43 1.46
CA LEU A 84 3.65 15.82 0.31
C LEU A 84 2.18 16.03 0.69
N THR A 85 1.61 15.16 1.52
CA THR A 85 0.22 15.27 1.94
C THR A 85 0.02 16.34 2.99
N ALA A 86 0.97 16.55 3.91
CA ALA A 86 0.92 17.63 4.91
C ALA A 86 0.96 19.03 4.24
N TRP A 87 1.79 19.17 3.20
CA TRP A 87 1.82 20.39 2.39
C TRP A 87 0.47 20.69 1.74
N ARG A 88 -0.25 19.68 1.30
CA ARG A 88 -1.57 19.85 0.65
C ARG A 88 -2.72 19.97 1.64
N SER A 89 -2.75 19.17 2.69
CA SER A 89 -3.87 19.10 3.62
C SER A 89 -3.55 18.30 4.88
N ARG A 90 -3.75 18.88 6.06
CA ARG A 90 -3.61 18.16 7.35
C ARG A 90 -4.45 16.90 7.44
N PRO A 91 -5.74 16.85 7.00
CA PRO A 91 -6.50 15.61 7.00
C PRO A 91 -5.88 14.49 6.14
N LEU A 92 -5.20 14.81 5.03
CA LEU A 92 -4.51 13.82 4.21
C LEU A 92 -3.25 13.29 4.90
N ALA A 93 -2.48 14.15 5.55
CA ALA A 93 -1.36 13.71 6.37
C ALA A 93 -1.80 12.77 7.51
N LEU A 94 -2.90 13.10 8.19
CA LEU A 94 -3.49 12.20 9.19
C LEU A 94 -3.96 10.88 8.59
N ALA A 95 -4.46 10.89 7.35
CA ALA A 95 -4.83 9.65 6.65
C ALA A 95 -3.60 8.76 6.37
N VAL A 96 -2.45 9.35 6.00
CA VAL A 96 -1.19 8.60 5.84
C VAL A 96 -0.79 7.96 7.17
N VAL A 97 -0.76 8.73 8.27
CA VAL A 97 -0.37 8.21 9.58
C VAL A 97 -1.31 7.11 10.06
N ALA A 98 -2.63 7.38 10.05
CA ALA A 98 -3.63 6.42 10.51
C ALA A 98 -3.68 5.17 9.64
N GLY A 99 -3.57 5.33 8.31
CA GLY A 99 -3.53 4.21 7.38
C GLY A 99 -2.30 3.33 7.59
N THR A 100 -1.12 3.95 7.79
CA THR A 100 0.12 3.20 8.09
C THR A 100 0.04 2.49 9.45
N ALA A 101 -0.60 3.09 10.45
CA ALA A 101 -0.81 2.40 11.73
C ALA A 101 -1.70 1.15 11.58
N VAL A 102 -2.77 1.24 10.78
CA VAL A 102 -3.62 0.06 10.46
C VAL A 102 -2.86 -0.97 9.64
N GLU A 103 -2.10 -0.55 8.63
CA GLU A 103 -1.20 -1.43 7.86
C GLU A 103 -0.29 -2.24 8.78
N THR A 104 0.45 -1.53 9.65
CA THR A 104 1.38 -2.16 10.60
C THR A 104 0.65 -3.14 11.52
N LEU A 105 -0.51 -2.77 12.05
CA LEU A 105 -1.32 -3.67 12.87
C LEU A 105 -1.73 -4.93 12.10
N CYS A 106 -2.18 -4.78 10.85
CA CYS A 106 -2.55 -5.93 10.02
C CYS A 106 -1.38 -6.89 9.81
N LYS A 107 -0.19 -6.38 9.52
CA LYS A 107 1.04 -7.18 9.36
C LYS A 107 1.42 -7.99 10.60
N HIS A 108 1.05 -7.52 11.79
CA HIS A 108 1.31 -8.22 13.05
C HIS A 108 0.24 -9.23 13.44
N VAL A 109 -0.97 -9.13 12.90
CA VAL A 109 -2.09 -9.99 13.31
C VAL A 109 -2.64 -10.89 12.21
N LEU A 110 -2.31 -10.61 10.95
CA LEU A 110 -2.77 -11.39 9.81
C LEU A 110 -1.61 -12.22 9.28
N THR A 111 -1.75 -13.52 9.34
CA THR A 111 -0.86 -14.48 8.66
C THR A 111 -1.55 -14.93 7.37
N ARG A 112 -0.77 -15.24 6.36
CA ARG A 112 -1.23 -15.80 5.09
C ARG A 112 -0.51 -17.13 4.83
N PRO A 113 -1.06 -18.01 3.94
CA PRO A 113 -0.35 -19.19 3.49
C PRO A 113 0.96 -18.82 2.79
N GLU A 114 1.97 -19.65 3.00
CA GLU A 114 3.29 -19.51 2.40
C GLU A 114 3.24 -19.44 0.87
N LEU A 115 4.04 -18.56 0.29
CA LEU A 115 4.27 -18.48 -1.14
C LEU A 115 5.68 -18.95 -1.47
N HIS A 116 5.86 -19.56 -2.65
CA HIS A 116 7.12 -20.16 -3.05
C HIS A 116 7.54 -19.70 -4.44
N HIS A 117 8.85 -19.52 -4.64
CA HIS A 117 9.44 -19.40 -5.96
C HIS A 117 10.32 -20.63 -6.22
N GLY A 118 9.86 -21.53 -7.07
CA GLY A 118 10.44 -22.88 -7.19
C GLY A 118 10.31 -23.65 -5.88
N ALA A 119 11.44 -24.06 -5.31
CA ALA A 119 11.50 -24.74 -4.00
C ALA A 119 11.74 -23.79 -2.82
N THR A 120 11.89 -22.48 -3.06
CA THR A 120 12.24 -21.49 -2.04
C THR A 120 11.00 -20.82 -1.47
N HIS A 121 10.82 -20.85 -0.14
CA HIS A 121 9.81 -20.09 0.56
C HIS A 121 10.14 -18.58 0.49
N VAL A 122 9.17 -17.78 0.11
CA VAL A 122 9.33 -16.33 -0.05
C VAL A 122 8.86 -15.62 1.22
N ILE A 123 9.67 -15.71 2.27
CA ILE A 123 9.41 -15.19 3.62
C ILE A 123 8.89 -13.73 3.63
N PRO A 124 9.42 -12.78 2.81
CA PRO A 124 8.93 -11.41 2.83
C PRO A 124 7.45 -11.24 2.55
N PHE A 125 6.79 -12.25 1.96
CA PHE A 125 5.34 -12.18 1.70
C PHE A 125 4.47 -12.64 2.86
N ASP A 126 5.01 -13.31 3.87
CA ASP A 126 4.23 -13.82 5.00
C ASP A 126 3.50 -12.69 5.74
N ASP A 127 4.18 -11.56 5.95
CA ASP A 127 3.67 -10.37 6.63
C ASP A 127 3.50 -9.17 5.69
N SER A 128 3.35 -9.39 4.37
CA SER A 128 3.29 -8.31 3.38
C SER A 128 1.95 -7.61 3.27
N PHE A 129 0.86 -8.25 3.73
CA PHE A 129 -0.51 -7.73 3.61
C PHE A 129 -0.88 -6.78 4.76
N PRO A 130 -1.51 -5.63 4.45
CA PRO A 130 -1.66 -5.00 3.13
C PRO A 130 -0.43 -4.20 2.73
N SER A 131 -0.29 -3.86 1.43
CA SER A 131 0.81 -3.03 0.95
C SER A 131 0.71 -1.58 1.44
N GLY A 132 1.70 -1.15 2.22
CA GLY A 132 1.81 0.24 2.64
C GLY A 132 2.18 1.20 1.51
N HIS A 133 2.95 0.76 0.53
CA HIS A 133 3.20 1.55 -0.67
C HIS A 133 1.90 1.81 -1.43
N ALA A 134 1.09 0.81 -1.68
CA ALA A 134 -0.19 0.96 -2.39
C ALA A 134 -1.15 1.92 -1.64
N LEU A 135 -1.25 1.80 -0.32
CA LEU A 135 -1.99 2.73 0.52
C LEU A 135 -1.54 4.18 0.31
N ARG A 136 -0.24 4.44 0.40
CA ARG A 136 0.33 5.79 0.30
C ARG A 136 0.27 6.33 -1.14
N ILE A 137 0.46 5.48 -2.17
CA ILE A 137 0.26 5.84 -3.57
C ILE A 137 -1.15 6.41 -3.79
N VAL A 138 -2.18 5.74 -3.29
CA VAL A 138 -3.58 6.20 -3.42
C VAL A 138 -3.78 7.56 -2.77
N ILE A 139 -3.26 7.77 -1.55
CA ILE A 139 -3.43 9.03 -0.82
C ILE A 139 -2.66 10.17 -1.50
N VAL A 140 -1.41 9.94 -1.93
CA VAL A 140 -0.60 10.93 -2.64
C VAL A 140 -1.25 11.28 -3.98
N ALA A 141 -1.66 10.30 -4.79
CA ALA A 141 -2.34 10.56 -6.05
C ALA A 141 -3.61 11.41 -5.85
N ALA A 142 -4.39 11.11 -4.81
CA ALA A 142 -5.59 11.89 -4.48
C ALA A 142 -5.26 13.31 -3.98
N ALA A 143 -4.11 13.53 -3.35
CA ALA A 143 -3.66 14.86 -2.92
C ALA A 143 -3.40 15.79 -4.10
N PHE A 144 -2.91 15.27 -5.21
CA PHE A 144 -2.64 16.04 -6.43
C PHE A 144 -3.81 16.05 -7.42
N ALA A 145 -4.70 15.06 -7.37
CA ALA A 145 -5.96 14.96 -8.13
C ALA A 145 -5.83 15.28 -9.63
N SER A 146 -4.74 14.85 -10.27
CA SER A 146 -4.43 15.08 -11.68
C SER A 146 -4.35 13.79 -12.48
N ARG A 147 -4.50 13.88 -13.81
CA ARG A 147 -4.29 12.72 -14.70
C ARG A 147 -2.87 12.16 -14.58
N ALA A 148 -1.87 13.04 -14.47
CA ALA A 148 -0.48 12.62 -14.27
C ALA A 148 -0.29 11.84 -12.97
N ALA A 149 -0.91 12.28 -11.87
CA ALA A 149 -0.88 11.54 -10.60
C ALA A 149 -1.57 10.17 -10.70
N ALA A 150 -2.65 10.05 -11.46
CA ALA A 150 -3.32 8.77 -11.70
C ALA A 150 -2.44 7.83 -12.52
N VAL A 151 -1.81 8.31 -13.60
CA VAL A 151 -0.87 7.52 -14.42
C VAL A 151 0.33 7.09 -13.58
N TRP A 152 0.91 8.00 -12.80
CA TRP A 152 1.98 7.69 -11.86
C TRP A 152 1.57 6.59 -10.87
N ALA A 153 0.38 6.68 -10.29
CA ALA A 153 -0.10 5.68 -9.32
C ALA A 153 -0.19 4.28 -9.93
N VAL A 154 -0.74 4.18 -11.14
CA VAL A 154 -0.82 2.89 -11.86
C VAL A 154 0.59 2.36 -12.16
N ALA A 155 1.48 3.19 -12.70
CA ALA A 155 2.85 2.80 -13.01
C ALA A 155 3.60 2.33 -11.76
N ALA A 156 3.46 3.04 -10.63
CA ALA A 156 4.08 2.68 -9.37
C ALA A 156 3.58 1.32 -8.85
N LEU A 157 2.27 1.06 -8.89
CA LEU A 157 1.70 -0.23 -8.47
C LEU A 157 2.22 -1.39 -9.34
N VAL A 158 2.26 -1.20 -10.66
CA VAL A 158 2.78 -2.23 -11.59
C VAL A 158 4.26 -2.48 -11.33
N LEU A 159 5.07 -1.44 -11.15
CA LEU A 159 6.50 -1.59 -10.91
C LEU A 159 6.81 -2.28 -9.57
N ILE A 160 6.04 -1.99 -8.52
CA ILE A 160 6.18 -2.65 -7.21
C ILE A 160 5.93 -4.16 -7.34
N GLU A 161 4.94 -4.57 -8.14
CA GLU A 161 4.66 -5.98 -8.40
C GLU A 161 5.77 -6.63 -9.23
N LEU A 162 6.16 -6.01 -10.36
CA LEU A 162 7.24 -6.51 -11.22
C LEU A 162 8.59 -6.61 -10.50
N ALA A 163 8.82 -5.75 -9.51
CA ALA A 163 10.00 -5.79 -8.66
C ALA A 163 9.94 -6.90 -7.59
N GLY A 164 8.81 -7.58 -7.43
CA GLY A 164 8.63 -8.62 -6.43
C GLY A 164 8.52 -8.11 -4.99
N TRP A 165 8.10 -6.86 -4.79
CA TRP A 165 7.93 -6.30 -3.44
C TRP A 165 6.60 -6.67 -2.81
N HIS A 166 5.55 -6.86 -3.61
CA HIS A 166 4.20 -7.18 -3.17
C HIS A 166 3.49 -8.05 -4.20
N VAL A 167 2.58 -8.88 -3.75
CA VAL A 167 1.69 -9.69 -4.58
C VAL A 167 0.35 -8.97 -4.83
N PRO A 168 -0.46 -9.40 -5.81
CA PRO A 168 -1.71 -8.72 -6.19
C PRO A 168 -2.65 -8.44 -5.03
N THR A 169 -2.81 -9.39 -4.09
CA THR A 169 -3.71 -9.19 -2.95
C THR A 169 -3.22 -8.14 -1.98
N ASP A 170 -1.90 -8.00 -1.78
CA ASP A 170 -1.32 -6.95 -0.93
C ASP A 170 -1.61 -5.57 -1.52
N LEU A 171 -1.41 -5.43 -2.86
CA LEU A 171 -1.68 -4.19 -3.57
C LEU A 171 -3.16 -3.83 -3.50
N ALA A 172 -4.05 -4.80 -3.73
CA ALA A 172 -5.49 -4.59 -3.62
C ALA A 172 -5.90 -4.17 -2.20
N GLY A 173 -5.36 -4.83 -1.18
CA GLY A 173 -5.58 -4.49 0.23
C GLY A 173 -5.10 -3.07 0.55
N GLY A 174 -3.90 -2.70 0.10
CA GLY A 174 -3.34 -1.36 0.27
C GLY A 174 -4.17 -0.29 -0.42
N VAL A 175 -4.65 -0.53 -1.64
CA VAL A 175 -5.56 0.38 -2.37
C VAL A 175 -6.87 0.57 -1.60
N LEU A 176 -7.52 -0.50 -1.15
CA LEU A 176 -8.76 -0.42 -0.38
C LEU A 176 -8.57 0.35 0.94
N LEU A 177 -7.48 0.09 1.65
CA LEU A 177 -7.14 0.80 2.88
C LEU A 177 -6.86 2.29 2.61
N GLY A 178 -6.19 2.62 1.50
CA GLY A 178 -5.96 4.00 1.05
C GLY A 178 -7.27 4.73 0.73
N LEU A 179 -8.20 4.08 0.04
CA LEU A 179 -9.53 4.63 -0.25
C LEU A 179 -10.34 4.86 1.02
N LEU A 180 -10.27 3.95 1.98
CA LEU A 180 -10.91 4.10 3.29
C LEU A 180 -10.33 5.29 4.05
N ALA A 181 -9.01 5.40 4.14
CA ALA A 181 -8.32 6.51 4.79
C ALA A 181 -8.69 7.86 4.16
N LEU A 182 -8.80 7.93 2.83
CA LEU A 182 -9.28 9.12 2.10
C LEU A 182 -10.74 9.46 2.43
N ALA A 183 -11.62 8.47 2.52
CA ALA A 183 -13.01 8.68 2.88
C ALA A 183 -13.12 9.30 4.28
N CYS A 184 -12.36 8.78 5.25
CA CYS A 184 -12.27 9.32 6.61
C CYS A 184 -11.71 10.75 6.64
N ALA A 185 -10.62 11.02 5.92
CA ALA A 185 -10.01 12.36 5.83
C ALA A 185 -10.99 13.41 5.28
N ARG A 186 -11.74 13.04 4.23
CA ARG A 186 -12.78 13.91 3.64
C ARG A 186 -13.94 14.20 4.62
N ALA A 187 -14.33 13.21 5.41
CA ALA A 187 -15.36 13.38 6.45
C ALA A 187 -14.90 14.36 7.55
N LEU A 188 -13.66 14.23 8.01
CA LEU A 188 -13.06 15.10 9.02
C LEU A 188 -12.91 16.54 8.53
N GLY A 189 -12.45 16.73 7.30
CA GLY A 189 -12.28 18.06 6.70
C GLY A 189 -13.61 18.85 6.65
N ARG A 190 -14.71 18.18 6.33
CA ARG A 190 -16.03 18.81 6.27
C ARG A 190 -16.62 19.18 7.62
N ARG A 191 -16.42 18.35 8.63
CA ARG A 191 -16.88 18.67 9.99
C ARG A 191 -16.22 19.94 10.52
N ARG A 192 -14.95 20.17 10.18
CA ARG A 192 -14.25 21.42 10.53
C ARG A 192 -14.85 22.64 9.83
N LEU A 193 -15.11 22.55 8.52
CA LEU A 193 -15.72 23.65 7.77
C LEU A 193 -17.15 23.98 8.24
N ALA A 194 -17.96 22.99 8.59
CA ALA A 194 -19.29 23.22 9.14
C ALA A 194 -19.24 23.93 10.49
N ARG A 195 -18.29 23.57 11.36
CA ARG A 195 -18.10 24.22 12.67
C ARG A 195 -17.59 25.65 12.56
N SER A 196 -16.73 25.96 11.58
CA SER A 196 -16.22 27.33 11.37
C SER A 196 -17.28 28.29 10.82
N ARG A 197 -18.30 27.77 10.11
CA ARG A 197 -19.43 28.57 9.62
C ARG A 197 -20.54 28.79 10.64
N ALA A 198 -20.55 28.03 11.72
CA ALA A 198 -21.55 28.14 12.79
C ALA A 198 -21.10 29.06 13.94
N ARG A 199 -19.88 29.59 13.85
CA ARG A 199 -19.29 30.62 14.75
C ARG A 199 -19.27 31.96 14.09
#